data_361da7e595c20f7b34d488c50628dec7
#
_entry.id   361da7e595c20f7b34d488c50628dec7
#
_cell.length_a   1.000
_cell.length_b   1.000
_cell.length_c   1.000
_cell.angle_alpha   90.00
_cell.angle_beta   90.00
_cell.angle_gamma   90.00
#
_symmetry.space_group_name_H-M   'P 1'
#
loop_
_entity.id
_entity.type
_entity.pdbx_description
1 polymer ?
#
loop_
_entity_poly.entity_id
_entity_poly.type
_entity_poly.pdbx_seq_one_letter_code
_entity_poly.pdbx_strand_id
1 'polypeptide(L)'
;MYNNIYPINNEVAFTVTSQLSDDDKRECIEGYGLDPFTIALQVLSTPDSYYFKAPNGMSAAIGGAEPNGRIWLLCTDTVKKYPLTFIRDIKKFVDDRPEKLLWNVVDKRNTTHIKLLRFLGFKFLREVLHGPNLLTFIEFCKINDR
;
A
#
# COMPACT_ATOMS: atom_id res chain seq x y z
N MET A 1 -9.10 15.70 -8.08
CA MET A 1 -9.57 15.05 -6.85
C MET A 1 -10.07 13.66 -7.15
N TYR A 2 -9.93 12.76 -6.20
CA TYR A 2 -10.27 11.33 -6.36
C TYR A 2 -11.63 11.09 -5.71
N ASN A 3 -12.49 10.31 -6.38
CA ASN A 3 -13.86 10.11 -5.90
C ASN A 3 -13.96 9.28 -4.63
N ASN A 4 -12.98 8.40 -4.35
CA ASN A 4 -13.06 7.44 -3.25
C ASN A 4 -11.82 7.46 -2.35
N ILE A 5 -10.95 8.44 -2.50
CA ILE A 5 -9.70 8.55 -1.75
C ILE A 5 -9.74 9.83 -0.91
N TYR A 6 -9.54 9.65 0.39
CA TYR A 6 -9.65 10.71 1.39
C TYR A 6 -8.41 10.75 2.28
N PRO A 7 -8.07 11.91 2.85
CA PRO A 7 -6.98 11.97 3.83
C PRO A 7 -7.22 11.05 5.02
N ILE A 8 -6.14 10.46 5.53
CA ILE A 8 -6.21 9.52 6.67
C ILE A 8 -6.73 10.21 7.93
N ASN A 9 -7.40 9.44 8.79
CA ASN A 9 -7.79 9.87 10.13
C ASN A 9 -7.58 8.72 11.12
N ASN A 10 -7.69 9.03 12.41
CA ASN A 10 -7.41 8.08 13.48
C ASN A 10 -8.28 6.81 13.37
N GLU A 11 -9.58 7.00 13.22
CA GLU A 11 -10.52 5.88 13.15
C GLU A 11 -10.17 4.92 12.02
N VAL A 12 -9.95 5.45 10.81
CA VAL A 12 -9.67 4.63 9.64
C VAL A 12 -8.33 3.92 9.78
N ALA A 13 -7.29 4.61 10.27
CA ALA A 13 -5.98 3.99 10.45
C ALA A 13 -6.06 2.74 11.32
N PHE A 14 -6.75 2.81 12.46
CA PHE A 14 -6.90 1.66 13.36
C PHE A 14 -7.86 0.62 12.82
N THR A 15 -8.94 1.02 12.15
CA THR A 15 -9.89 0.08 11.58
C THR A 15 -9.24 -0.76 10.48
N VAL A 16 -8.57 -0.14 9.53
CA VAL A 16 -7.95 -0.86 8.42
C VAL A 16 -6.81 -1.76 8.90
N THR A 17 -5.93 -1.26 9.77
CA THR A 17 -4.81 -2.07 10.25
C THR A 17 -5.26 -3.26 11.09
N SER A 18 -6.41 -3.18 11.74
CA SER A 18 -6.97 -4.30 12.50
C SER A 18 -7.63 -5.35 11.59
N GLN A 19 -7.84 -5.06 10.32
CA GLN A 19 -8.57 -5.91 9.37
C GLN A 19 -7.79 -6.20 8.09
N LEU A 20 -6.46 -6.14 8.15
CA LEU A 20 -5.63 -6.39 6.97
C LEU A 20 -5.88 -7.78 6.39
N SER A 21 -5.79 -7.88 5.06
CA SER A 21 -5.76 -9.18 4.38
C SER A 21 -4.62 -10.03 4.92
N ASP A 22 -4.74 -11.36 4.82
CA ASP A 22 -3.73 -12.27 5.37
C ASP A 22 -2.34 -12.01 4.80
N ASP A 23 -2.24 -11.75 3.50
CA ASP A 23 -0.96 -11.49 2.85
C ASP A 23 -0.31 -10.21 3.36
N ASP A 24 -1.07 -9.13 3.48
CA ASP A 24 -0.55 -7.85 3.96
C ASP A 24 -0.22 -7.92 5.45
N LYS A 25 -1.04 -8.58 6.24
CA LYS A 25 -0.77 -8.79 7.66
C LYS A 25 0.52 -9.58 7.87
N ARG A 26 0.72 -10.65 7.10
CA ARG A 26 1.94 -11.46 7.17
C ARG A 26 3.16 -10.64 6.79
N GLU A 27 3.07 -9.83 5.74
CA GLU A 27 4.18 -8.95 5.34
C GLU A 27 4.55 -7.99 6.47
N CYS A 28 3.57 -7.38 7.13
CA CYS A 28 3.82 -6.47 8.25
C CYS A 28 4.48 -7.19 9.43
N ILE A 29 3.91 -8.28 9.87
CA ILE A 29 4.37 -8.98 11.09
C ILE A 29 5.69 -9.69 10.83
N GLU A 30 5.79 -10.48 9.77
CA GLU A 30 6.98 -11.29 9.51
C GLU A 30 8.04 -10.53 8.72
N GLY A 31 7.61 -9.68 7.77
CA GLY A 31 8.52 -8.96 6.90
C GLY A 31 9.12 -7.73 7.54
N TYR A 32 8.34 -6.98 8.31
CA TYR A 32 8.79 -5.75 8.96
C TYR A 32 8.95 -5.87 10.48
N GLY A 33 8.42 -6.94 11.08
CA GLY A 33 8.44 -7.10 12.53
C GLY A 33 7.52 -6.12 13.26
N LEU A 34 6.46 -5.66 12.61
CA LEU A 34 5.56 -4.65 13.15
C LEU A 34 4.15 -5.22 13.34
N ASP A 35 3.55 -4.94 14.49
CA ASP A 35 2.16 -5.28 14.72
C ASP A 35 1.22 -4.20 14.13
N PRO A 36 -0.07 -4.51 13.94
CA PRO A 36 -1.02 -3.57 13.35
C PRO A 36 -1.15 -2.24 14.10
N PHE A 37 -1.08 -2.25 15.42
CA PHE A 37 -1.18 -1.03 16.22
C PHE A 37 -0.01 -0.09 15.94
N THR A 38 1.21 -0.62 15.92
CA THR A 38 2.41 0.16 15.60
C THR A 38 2.34 0.74 14.19
N ILE A 39 1.84 -0.03 13.24
CA ILE A 39 1.66 0.44 11.86
C ILE A 39 0.67 1.60 11.80
N ALA A 40 -0.45 1.51 12.52
CA ALA A 40 -1.43 2.60 12.57
C ALA A 40 -0.79 3.90 13.07
N LEU A 41 0.02 3.82 14.13
CA LEU A 41 0.73 4.99 14.65
C LEU A 41 1.71 5.59 13.63
N GLN A 42 2.45 4.74 12.91
CA GLN A 42 3.37 5.19 11.88
C GLN A 42 2.62 5.88 10.73
N VAL A 43 1.51 5.31 10.29
CA VAL A 43 0.68 5.88 9.23
C VAL A 43 0.18 7.26 9.61
N LEU A 44 -0.30 7.41 10.84
CA LEU A 44 -0.80 8.70 11.34
C LEU A 44 0.29 9.76 11.46
N SER A 45 1.55 9.34 11.57
CA SER A 45 2.70 10.23 11.64
C SER A 45 3.30 10.53 10.27
N THR A 46 2.81 9.89 9.21
CA THR A 46 3.34 10.04 7.85
C THR A 46 2.49 11.03 7.07
N PRO A 47 3.09 12.12 6.54
CA PRO A 47 2.33 13.03 5.67
C PRO A 47 1.90 12.35 4.38
N ASP A 48 0.89 12.90 3.71
CA ASP A 48 0.34 12.35 2.47
C ASP A 48 -0.11 10.89 2.59
N SER A 49 -0.81 10.57 3.68
CA SER A 49 -1.44 9.28 3.88
C SER A 49 -2.96 9.39 3.65
N TYR A 50 -3.51 8.40 2.97
CA TYR A 50 -4.89 8.41 2.49
C TYR A 50 -5.56 7.07 2.73
N TYR A 51 -6.89 7.05 2.63
CA TYR A 51 -7.62 5.79 2.60
C TYR A 51 -8.57 5.72 1.41
N PHE A 52 -8.81 4.51 0.96
CA PHE A 52 -9.78 4.20 -0.09
C PHE A 52 -11.09 3.73 0.54
N LYS A 53 -12.19 4.42 0.21
CA LYS A 53 -13.52 4.07 0.67
C LYS A 53 -14.22 3.28 -0.43
N ALA A 54 -14.65 2.07 -0.10
CA ALA A 54 -15.32 1.20 -1.05
C ALA A 54 -16.78 1.65 -1.28
N PRO A 55 -17.43 1.20 -2.37
CA PRO A 55 -18.84 1.55 -2.64
C PRO A 55 -19.79 1.18 -1.52
N ASN A 56 -19.49 0.16 -0.73
CA ASN A 56 -20.32 -0.21 0.44
C ASN A 56 -20.10 0.68 1.66
N GLY A 57 -19.28 1.73 1.55
CA GLY A 57 -18.98 2.65 2.64
C GLY A 57 -17.87 2.22 3.58
N MET A 58 -17.31 1.03 3.41
CA MET A 58 -16.20 0.56 4.27
C MET A 58 -14.87 1.13 3.81
N SER A 59 -14.00 1.41 4.79
CA SER A 59 -12.61 1.78 4.52
C SER A 59 -11.87 0.51 4.12
N ALA A 60 -11.47 0.41 2.85
CA ALA A 60 -10.97 -0.83 2.28
C ALA A 60 -9.45 -0.94 2.24
N ALA A 61 -8.75 0.20 2.21
CA ALA A 61 -7.29 0.22 2.11
C ALA A 61 -6.76 1.56 2.61
N ILE A 62 -5.48 1.57 2.98
CA ILE A 62 -4.74 2.79 3.30
C ILE A 62 -3.44 2.80 2.52
N GLY A 63 -2.98 3.99 2.15
CA GLY A 63 -1.76 4.11 1.35
C GLY A 63 -1.28 5.54 1.26
N GLY A 64 -0.13 5.72 0.67
CA GLY A 64 0.46 7.03 0.48
C GLY A 64 1.86 6.95 -0.09
N ALA A 65 2.52 8.11 -0.14
CA ALA A 65 3.91 8.21 -0.55
C ALA A 65 4.66 9.17 0.37
N GLU A 66 5.86 8.79 0.76
CA GLU A 66 6.75 9.65 1.54
C GLU A 66 7.46 10.64 0.61
N PRO A 67 8.02 11.74 1.15
CA PRO A 67 8.68 12.74 0.30
C PRO A 67 9.81 12.20 -0.58
N ASN A 68 10.46 11.11 -0.14
CA ASN A 68 11.52 10.47 -0.92
C ASN A 68 11.00 9.54 -2.03
N GLY A 69 9.68 9.46 -2.23
CA GLY A 69 9.07 8.60 -3.24
C GLY A 69 8.73 7.19 -2.78
N ARG A 70 8.99 6.85 -1.52
CA ARG A 70 8.63 5.52 -1.00
C ARG A 70 7.11 5.41 -0.92
N ILE A 71 6.54 4.60 -1.80
CA ILE A 71 5.10 4.39 -1.90
C ILE A 71 4.69 3.13 -1.14
N TRP A 72 3.51 3.14 -0.53
CA TRP A 72 3.04 2.01 0.27
C TRP A 72 1.52 1.87 0.18
N LEU A 73 1.04 0.67 0.42
CA LEU A 73 -0.39 0.34 0.37
C LEU A 73 -0.66 -0.87 1.26
N LEU A 74 -1.70 -0.77 2.08
CA LEU A 74 -2.16 -1.86 2.93
C LEU A 74 -3.66 -2.07 2.69
N CYS A 75 -4.05 -3.30 2.41
CA CYS A 75 -5.41 -3.64 2.00
C CYS A 75 -6.12 -4.55 2.98
N THR A 76 -7.43 -4.37 3.07
CA THR A 76 -8.34 -5.36 3.67
C THR A 76 -8.95 -6.22 2.56
N ASP A 77 -9.66 -7.28 2.94
CA ASP A 77 -10.33 -8.13 1.95
C ASP A 77 -11.48 -7.42 1.21
N THR A 78 -11.93 -6.27 1.70
CA THR A 78 -12.98 -5.50 1.04
C THR A 78 -12.58 -5.09 -0.39
N VAL A 79 -11.27 -4.87 -0.67
CA VAL A 79 -10.83 -4.52 -2.03
C VAL A 79 -11.17 -5.62 -3.04
N LYS A 80 -11.24 -6.87 -2.60
CA LYS A 80 -11.56 -8.01 -3.47
C LYS A 80 -13.02 -8.02 -3.94
N LYS A 81 -13.88 -7.30 -3.23
CA LYS A 81 -15.30 -7.17 -3.60
C LYS A 81 -15.52 -6.14 -4.69
N TYR A 82 -14.60 -5.17 -4.82
CA TYR A 82 -14.72 -4.06 -5.76
C TYR A 82 -13.42 -3.85 -6.53
N PRO A 83 -12.91 -4.90 -7.20
CA PRO A 83 -11.56 -4.84 -7.77
C PRO A 83 -11.41 -3.79 -8.87
N LEU A 84 -12.40 -3.62 -9.73
CA LEU A 84 -12.30 -2.65 -10.83
C LEU A 84 -12.30 -1.20 -10.32
N THR A 85 -13.17 -0.89 -9.36
CA THR A 85 -13.21 0.44 -8.76
C THR A 85 -11.90 0.76 -8.05
N PHE A 86 -11.42 -0.18 -7.25
CA PHE A 86 -10.19 -0.03 -6.49
C PHE A 86 -9.00 0.19 -7.41
N ILE A 87 -8.82 -0.69 -8.40
CA ILE A 87 -7.67 -0.62 -9.32
C ILE A 87 -7.68 0.69 -10.11
N ARG A 88 -8.85 1.11 -10.59
CA ARG A 88 -8.98 2.36 -11.34
C ARG A 88 -8.54 3.57 -10.50
N ASP A 89 -9.02 3.65 -9.27
CA ASP A 89 -8.73 4.79 -8.41
C ASP A 89 -7.27 4.79 -7.94
N ILE A 90 -6.73 3.63 -7.60
CA ILE A 90 -5.33 3.51 -7.20
C ILE A 90 -4.39 3.80 -8.37
N LYS A 91 -4.73 3.33 -9.57
CA LYS A 91 -3.91 3.65 -10.75
C LYS A 91 -3.85 5.14 -11.01
N LYS A 92 -4.98 5.83 -10.92
CA LYS A 92 -5.01 7.28 -11.08
C LYS A 92 -4.18 7.98 -10.00
N PHE A 93 -4.32 7.55 -8.75
CA PHE A 93 -3.55 8.10 -7.64
C PHE A 93 -2.04 7.96 -7.88
N VAL A 94 -1.58 6.77 -8.29
CA VAL A 94 -0.17 6.50 -8.56
C VAL A 94 0.33 7.34 -9.75
N ASP A 95 -0.44 7.37 -10.85
CA ASP A 95 -0.04 8.10 -12.05
C ASP A 95 0.03 9.61 -11.81
N ASP A 96 -0.77 10.14 -10.90
CA ASP A 96 -0.83 11.57 -10.59
C ASP A 96 0.17 12.00 -9.51
N ARG A 97 0.92 11.08 -8.91
CA ARG A 97 1.90 11.46 -7.88
C ARG A 97 2.98 12.37 -8.47
N PRO A 98 3.38 13.43 -7.71
CA PRO A 98 4.39 14.38 -8.20
C PRO A 98 5.82 13.86 -8.13
N GLU A 99 6.08 12.83 -7.32
CA GLU A 99 7.42 12.26 -7.19
C GLU A 99 7.84 11.65 -8.52
N LYS A 100 9.06 11.94 -8.97
CA LYS A 100 9.60 11.40 -10.23
C LYS A 100 9.90 9.91 -10.13
N LEU A 101 10.28 9.45 -8.94
CA LEU A 101 10.57 8.04 -8.70
C LEU A 101 9.73 7.56 -7.53
N LEU A 102 8.90 6.57 -7.79
CA LEU A 102 8.17 5.83 -6.76
C LEU A 102 8.84 4.47 -6.57
N TRP A 103 9.05 4.05 -5.33
CA TRP A 103 9.80 2.83 -5.05
C TRP A 103 9.38 2.21 -3.72
N ASN A 104 9.62 0.94 -3.56
CA ASN A 104 9.56 0.22 -2.28
C ASN A 104 10.03 -1.22 -2.49
N VAL A 105 9.82 -2.05 -1.48
CA VAL A 105 10.02 -3.49 -1.55
C VAL A 105 8.70 -4.18 -1.19
N VAL A 106 8.48 -5.37 -1.74
CA VAL A 106 7.30 -6.19 -1.48
C VAL A 106 7.75 -7.61 -1.14
N ASP A 107 7.09 -8.21 -0.14
CA ASP A 107 7.36 -9.60 0.23
C ASP A 107 7.10 -10.50 -0.98
N LYS A 108 8.09 -11.34 -1.34
CA LYS A 108 7.99 -12.23 -2.49
C LYS A 108 6.77 -13.16 -2.40
N ARG A 109 6.32 -13.47 -1.19
CA ARG A 109 5.16 -14.33 -0.96
C ARG A 109 3.82 -13.60 -1.17
N ASN A 110 3.83 -12.27 -1.18
CA ASN A 110 2.61 -11.46 -1.34
C ASN A 110 2.26 -11.33 -2.82
N THR A 111 1.83 -12.43 -3.42
CA THR A 111 1.56 -12.50 -4.87
C THR A 111 0.42 -11.60 -5.31
N THR A 112 -0.58 -11.39 -4.45
CA THR A 112 -1.69 -10.48 -4.74
C THR A 112 -1.18 -9.04 -4.94
N HIS A 113 -0.32 -8.57 -4.05
CA HIS A 113 0.26 -7.24 -4.14
C HIS A 113 1.19 -7.11 -5.35
N ILE A 114 1.97 -8.15 -5.64
CA ILE A 114 2.86 -8.19 -6.82
C ILE A 114 2.05 -8.03 -8.11
N LYS A 115 0.92 -8.72 -8.23
CA LYS A 115 0.04 -8.59 -9.40
C LYS A 115 -0.50 -7.16 -9.54
N LEU A 116 -0.91 -6.57 -8.43
CA LEU A 116 -1.38 -5.18 -8.42
C LEU A 116 -0.29 -4.23 -8.90
N LEU A 117 0.93 -4.38 -8.37
CA LEU A 117 2.07 -3.52 -8.76
C LEU A 117 2.36 -3.61 -10.25
N ARG A 118 2.32 -4.82 -10.83
CA ARG A 118 2.47 -4.98 -12.28
C ARG A 118 1.41 -4.22 -13.06
N PHE A 119 0.17 -4.35 -12.64
CA PHE A 119 -0.93 -3.66 -13.28
C PHE A 119 -0.76 -2.14 -13.20
N LEU A 120 -0.24 -1.63 -12.10
CA LEU A 120 0.00 -0.20 -11.89
C LEU A 120 1.21 0.32 -12.67
N GLY A 121 1.96 -0.55 -13.34
CA GLY A 121 3.09 -0.15 -14.17
C GLY A 121 4.43 -0.13 -13.48
N PHE A 122 4.55 -0.71 -12.30
CA PHE A 122 5.83 -0.83 -11.60
C PHE A 122 6.70 -1.90 -12.24
N LYS A 123 8.02 -1.67 -12.22
CA LYS A 123 9.03 -2.62 -12.65
C LYS A 123 9.69 -3.25 -11.43
N PHE A 124 9.97 -4.55 -11.54
CA PHE A 124 10.66 -5.30 -10.49
C PHE A 124 12.14 -5.36 -10.84
N LEU A 125 12.99 -5.04 -9.86
CA LEU A 125 14.42 -4.83 -10.07
C LEU A 125 15.24 -6.05 -9.65
N ARG A 126 15.16 -6.42 -8.36
CA ARG A 126 15.95 -7.53 -7.82
C ARG A 126 15.35 -8.02 -6.50
N GLU A 127 15.75 -9.23 -6.10
CA GLU A 127 15.43 -9.77 -4.79
C GLU A 127 16.42 -9.25 -3.76
N VAL A 128 15.94 -8.93 -2.57
CA VAL A 128 16.75 -8.47 -1.44
C VAL A 128 16.27 -9.15 -0.16
N LEU A 129 17.17 -9.30 0.80
CA LEU A 129 16.78 -9.74 2.15
C LEU A 129 16.34 -8.50 2.93
N HIS A 130 15.23 -8.62 3.67
CA HIS A 130 14.63 -7.46 4.32
C HIS A 130 14.03 -7.83 5.67
N GLY A 131 14.07 -6.85 6.58
CA GLY A 131 13.45 -6.95 7.88
C GLY A 131 14.20 -7.80 8.88
N PRO A 132 13.65 -7.94 10.10
CA PRO A 132 14.34 -8.64 11.19
C PRO A 132 14.51 -10.14 10.94
N ASN A 133 13.66 -10.72 10.08
CA ASN A 133 13.71 -12.15 9.77
C ASN A 133 14.44 -12.45 8.47
N LEU A 134 15.03 -11.45 7.81
CA LEU A 134 15.79 -11.59 6.56
C LEU A 134 15.01 -12.38 5.51
N LEU A 135 13.75 -12.02 5.32
CA LEU A 135 12.90 -12.64 4.30
C LEU A 135 13.18 -12.05 2.92
N THR A 136 12.90 -12.84 1.89
CA THR A 136 13.08 -12.38 0.51
C THR A 136 11.98 -11.41 0.12
N PHE A 137 12.38 -10.19 -0.23
CA PHE A 137 11.52 -9.16 -0.80
C PHE A 137 11.99 -8.85 -2.21
N ILE A 138 11.15 -8.18 -2.98
CA ILE A 138 11.47 -7.74 -4.34
C ILE A 138 11.43 -6.22 -4.37
N GLU A 139 12.51 -5.60 -4.82
CA GLU A 139 12.52 -4.16 -5.07
C GLU A 139 11.70 -3.85 -6.30
N PHE A 140 10.91 -2.77 -6.22
CA PHE A 140 10.15 -2.29 -7.38
C PHE A 140 10.22 -0.78 -7.47
N CYS A 141 10.03 -0.27 -8.68
CA CYS A 141 9.99 1.16 -8.90
C CYS A 141 9.13 1.53 -10.11
N LYS A 142 8.75 2.79 -10.15
CA LYS A 142 8.05 3.39 -11.29
C LYS A 142 8.57 4.80 -11.47
N ILE A 143 8.95 5.13 -12.68
CA ILE A 143 9.34 6.50 -13.03
C ILE A 143 8.09 7.21 -13.52
N ASN A 144 7.69 8.25 -12.77
CA ASN A 144 6.61 9.14 -13.18
C ASN A 144 7.21 10.29 -13.98
N ASP A 145 7.20 10.11 -15.27
CA ASP A 145 7.74 11.10 -16.20
C ASP A 145 6.61 12.04 -16.62
N ARG A 146 6.63 13.24 -16.08
CA ARG A 146 5.57 14.21 -16.30
C ARG A 146 6.09 15.47 -16.92
#